data_31edc60aa27c00e19242c7506bcfd78c
#
_entry.id   31edc60aa27c00e19242c7506bcfd78c
#
_cell.length_a   1.000
_cell.length_b   1.000
_cell.length_c   1.000
_cell.angle_alpha   90.00
_cell.angle_beta   90.00
_cell.angle_gamma   90.00
#
_symmetry.space_group_name_H-M   'P 1'
#
loop_
_entity.id
_entity.type
_entity.pdbx_description
1 polymer ?
#
loop_
_entity_poly.entity_id
_entity_poly.type
_entity_poly.pdbx_seq_one_letter_code
_entity_poly.pdbx_strand_id
1 'polypeptide(L)'
;MTIDDTKLQEFLGKAVSDLGATVSSTLVVVGEKLGLYQALAESGPLNSHELAEKTGILERYAFEWLNNQAAGGYIAYDSKANKYYLPEEQKACLADKDSPTYLPGSFQSFLSMAKDEEKVTKAFKEKQGIHWGDHHCDLYEGVERFFRTKYLANLISNWIPSLDGIEEKLRDGIHVVDVGCGHGSSTIIMAKEYPNSKFVGFDYHPESIKTATQRAQDAGVSDRVSFEVSDSTNFSGSYDFATVFDALHDMGNPHGAAKQIYKSLKKDGSWMIVEPFSSDKPRENHNPIGRMFYGASATVCVPCSIAGNGPGLGAQAGPTRIGDVVKSGGFTKFRVATQTPMNIIYEANP
;
A
#
# COMPACT_ATOMS: atom_id res chain seq x y z
N MET A 1 -12.18 -40.68 -13.72
CA MET A 1 -10.94 -39.88 -13.86
C MET A 1 -9.95 -40.43 -12.84
N THR A 2 -8.80 -40.88 -13.29
CA THR A 2 -7.69 -41.34 -12.40
C THR A 2 -6.91 -40.10 -11.97
N ILE A 3 -6.61 -40.03 -10.69
CA ILE A 3 -5.74 -38.97 -10.14
C ILE A 3 -4.31 -39.23 -10.64
N ASP A 4 -3.66 -38.19 -11.11
CA ASP A 4 -2.23 -38.22 -11.45
C ASP A 4 -1.44 -37.93 -10.15
N ASP A 5 -0.76 -38.94 -9.64
CA ASP A 5 -0.05 -38.83 -8.37
C ASP A 5 1.06 -37.78 -8.38
N THR A 6 1.74 -37.56 -9.51
CA THR A 6 2.79 -36.54 -9.63
C THR A 6 2.20 -35.16 -9.44
N LYS A 7 1.11 -34.84 -10.14
CA LYS A 7 0.42 -33.54 -10.01
C LYS A 7 -0.19 -33.34 -8.64
N LEU A 8 -0.66 -34.43 -8.01
CA LEU A 8 -1.15 -34.38 -6.64
C LEU A 8 -0.03 -33.97 -5.66
N GLN A 9 1.15 -34.59 -5.77
CA GLN A 9 2.29 -34.27 -4.91
C GLN A 9 2.81 -32.84 -5.14
N GLU A 10 2.86 -32.38 -6.38
CA GLU A 10 3.21 -30.97 -6.71
C GLU A 10 2.24 -29.99 -6.05
N PHE A 11 0.92 -30.26 -6.16
CA PHE A 11 -0.09 -29.40 -5.53
C PHE A 11 -0.02 -29.42 -4.00
N LEU A 12 0.17 -30.58 -3.38
CA LEU A 12 0.34 -30.73 -1.93
C LEU A 12 1.59 -29.98 -1.44
N GLY A 13 2.72 -30.09 -2.15
CA GLY A 13 3.94 -29.36 -1.84
C GLY A 13 3.72 -27.84 -1.88
N LYS A 14 3.05 -27.36 -2.92
CA LYS A 14 2.65 -25.95 -3.02
C LYS A 14 1.73 -25.52 -1.85
N ALA A 15 0.72 -26.31 -1.53
CA ALA A 15 -0.22 -25.99 -0.46
C ALA A 15 0.47 -25.94 0.91
N VAL A 16 1.39 -26.87 1.22
CA VAL A 16 2.20 -26.86 2.45
C VAL A 16 3.08 -25.61 2.52
N SER A 17 3.70 -25.22 1.41
CA SER A 17 4.49 -23.98 1.35
C SER A 17 3.62 -22.74 1.64
N ASP A 18 2.41 -22.66 1.06
CA ASP A 18 1.48 -21.56 1.29
C ASP A 18 0.99 -21.53 2.76
N LEU A 19 0.70 -22.67 3.37
CA LEU A 19 0.35 -22.78 4.81
C LEU A 19 1.50 -22.32 5.70
N GLY A 20 2.72 -22.74 5.40
CA GLY A 20 3.92 -22.30 6.11
C GLY A 20 4.11 -20.78 6.02
N ALA A 21 3.98 -20.19 4.82
CA ALA A 21 4.06 -18.75 4.62
C ALA A 21 2.97 -17.99 5.38
N THR A 22 1.75 -18.54 5.44
CA THR A 22 0.63 -17.92 6.17
C THR A 22 0.93 -17.78 7.67
N VAL A 23 1.42 -18.84 8.30
CA VAL A 23 1.79 -18.81 9.73
C VAL A 23 3.02 -17.93 9.96
N SER A 24 4.05 -18.04 9.09
CA SER A 24 5.27 -17.23 9.17
C SER A 24 4.98 -15.74 9.08
N SER A 25 3.95 -15.33 8.32
CA SER A 25 3.55 -13.92 8.21
C SER A 25 3.25 -13.28 9.57
N THR A 26 2.61 -14.02 10.48
CA THR A 26 2.37 -13.56 11.85
C THR A 26 3.68 -13.36 12.61
N LEU A 27 4.65 -14.25 12.42
CA LEU A 27 5.95 -14.17 13.08
C LEU A 27 6.82 -13.05 12.53
N VAL A 28 6.62 -12.63 11.27
CA VAL A 28 7.26 -11.41 10.75
C VAL A 28 6.79 -10.19 11.53
N VAL A 29 5.48 -10.04 11.74
CA VAL A 29 4.94 -8.90 12.52
C VAL A 29 5.36 -8.97 13.99
N VAL A 30 5.38 -10.16 14.59
CA VAL A 30 5.89 -10.35 15.97
C VAL A 30 7.37 -9.96 16.04
N GLY A 31 8.19 -10.41 15.09
CA GLY A 31 9.61 -10.10 15.04
C GLY A 31 9.90 -8.60 14.93
N GLU A 32 9.10 -7.89 14.12
CA GLU A 32 9.17 -6.43 14.03
C GLU A 32 8.78 -5.75 15.34
N LYS A 33 7.62 -6.09 15.88
CA LYS A 33 7.09 -5.46 17.11
C LYS A 33 8.01 -5.65 18.32
N LEU A 34 8.71 -6.78 18.39
CA LEU A 34 9.66 -7.09 19.46
C LEU A 34 11.12 -6.70 19.14
N GLY A 35 11.38 -6.13 17.96
CA GLY A 35 12.72 -5.70 17.56
C GLY A 35 13.70 -6.86 17.28
N LEU A 36 13.21 -8.07 16.96
CA LEU A 36 14.05 -9.25 16.77
C LEU A 36 14.95 -9.14 15.54
N TYR A 37 14.43 -8.62 14.44
CA TYR A 37 15.24 -8.32 13.24
C TYR A 37 16.25 -7.22 13.51
N GLN A 38 15.87 -6.19 14.25
CA GLN A 38 16.76 -5.11 14.64
C GLN A 38 17.93 -5.64 15.50
N ALA A 39 17.63 -6.51 16.47
CA ALA A 39 18.63 -7.13 17.31
C ALA A 39 19.67 -7.95 16.50
N LEU A 40 19.21 -8.72 15.49
CA LEU A 40 20.09 -9.45 14.57
C LEU A 40 20.91 -8.49 13.68
N ALA A 41 20.30 -7.41 13.20
CA ALA A 41 20.95 -6.43 12.33
C ALA A 41 22.09 -5.68 13.04
N GLU A 42 21.91 -5.37 14.33
CA GLU A 42 22.87 -4.61 15.13
C GLU A 42 23.99 -5.48 15.73
N SER A 43 23.67 -6.71 16.11
CA SER A 43 24.62 -7.56 16.87
C SER A 43 25.37 -8.56 15.99
N GLY A 44 24.94 -8.76 14.74
CA GLY A 44 25.42 -9.85 13.92
C GLY A 44 24.85 -11.22 14.35
N PRO A 45 25.58 -12.33 14.13
CA PRO A 45 25.06 -13.67 14.38
C PRO A 45 24.78 -13.96 15.86
N LEU A 46 23.53 -14.37 16.18
CA LEU A 46 23.07 -14.70 17.52
C LEU A 46 22.48 -16.12 17.54
N ASN A 47 22.63 -16.82 18.67
CA ASN A 47 21.82 -18.01 18.97
C ASN A 47 20.51 -17.62 19.71
N SER A 48 19.65 -18.58 20.05
CA SER A 48 18.38 -18.32 20.71
C SER A 48 18.51 -17.68 22.10
N HIS A 49 19.51 -18.09 22.86
CA HIS A 49 19.78 -17.56 24.18
C HIS A 49 20.24 -16.08 24.10
N GLU A 50 21.22 -15.79 23.24
CA GLU A 50 21.73 -14.43 23.02
C GLU A 50 20.65 -13.47 22.52
N LEU A 51 19.79 -13.92 21.59
CA LEU A 51 18.65 -13.12 21.11
C LEU A 51 17.64 -12.85 22.23
N ALA A 52 17.32 -13.89 23.01
CA ALA A 52 16.39 -13.78 24.13
C ALA A 52 16.87 -12.80 25.21
N GLU A 53 18.14 -12.88 25.60
CA GLU A 53 18.75 -11.92 26.56
C GLU A 53 18.68 -10.50 26.02
N LYS A 54 19.03 -10.28 24.75
CA LYS A 54 19.06 -8.95 24.14
C LYS A 54 17.68 -8.31 24.01
N THR A 55 16.65 -9.11 23.75
CA THR A 55 15.30 -8.61 23.46
C THR A 55 14.30 -8.78 24.63
N GLY A 56 14.73 -9.44 25.70
CA GLY A 56 13.90 -9.63 26.89
C GLY A 56 12.77 -10.64 26.71
N ILE A 57 12.86 -11.53 25.72
CA ILE A 57 11.83 -12.57 25.47
C ILE A 57 12.28 -13.91 26.05
N LEU A 58 11.34 -14.85 26.20
CA LEU A 58 11.66 -16.21 26.61
C LEU A 58 12.47 -16.93 25.52
N GLU A 59 13.61 -17.57 25.88
CA GLU A 59 14.47 -18.27 24.92
C GLU A 59 13.72 -19.29 24.05
N ARG A 60 12.74 -19.98 24.62
CA ARG A 60 11.95 -20.96 23.86
C ARG A 60 11.18 -20.32 22.69
N TYR A 61 10.69 -19.11 22.84
CA TYR A 61 10.07 -18.35 21.75
C TYR A 61 11.12 -17.84 20.75
N ALA A 62 12.26 -17.39 21.22
CA ALA A 62 13.36 -17.00 20.33
C ALA A 62 13.80 -18.18 19.45
N PHE A 63 13.93 -19.38 20.01
CA PHE A 63 14.30 -20.59 19.28
C PHE A 63 13.28 -20.93 18.18
N GLU A 64 11.98 -20.95 18.49
CA GLU A 64 10.94 -21.26 17.49
C GLU A 64 10.88 -20.19 16.40
N TRP A 65 10.98 -18.91 16.78
CA TRP A 65 10.97 -17.79 15.83
C TRP A 65 12.15 -17.87 14.87
N LEU A 66 13.37 -18.03 15.39
CA LEU A 66 14.59 -18.15 14.58
C LEU A 66 14.50 -19.31 13.58
N ASN A 67 14.06 -20.48 14.03
CA ASN A 67 13.93 -21.64 13.13
C ASN A 67 12.85 -21.45 12.07
N ASN A 68 11.70 -20.87 12.43
CA ASN A 68 10.67 -20.56 11.45
C ASN A 68 11.16 -19.56 10.39
N GLN A 69 11.80 -18.48 10.82
CA GLN A 69 12.30 -17.47 9.91
C GLN A 69 13.45 -18.00 9.02
N ALA A 70 14.32 -18.84 9.55
CA ALA A 70 15.37 -19.49 8.76
C ALA A 70 14.78 -20.49 7.75
N ALA A 71 13.80 -21.28 8.16
CA ALA A 71 13.11 -22.21 7.25
C ALA A 71 12.38 -21.49 6.12
N GLY A 72 11.89 -20.26 6.38
CA GLY A 72 11.27 -19.38 5.39
C GLY A 72 12.25 -18.57 4.55
N GLY A 73 13.55 -18.60 4.84
CA GLY A 73 14.57 -17.81 4.12
C GLY A 73 14.60 -16.33 4.48
N TYR A 74 13.92 -15.93 5.57
CA TYR A 74 13.92 -14.53 6.06
C TYR A 74 15.18 -14.17 6.82
N ILE A 75 15.83 -15.15 7.46
CA ILE A 75 17.14 -15.04 8.07
C ILE A 75 17.98 -16.25 7.64
N ALA A 76 19.28 -16.18 7.83
CA ALA A 76 20.20 -17.28 7.53
C ALA A 76 20.68 -17.97 8.80
N TYR A 77 21.05 -19.26 8.68
CA TYR A 77 21.60 -20.06 9.76
C TYR A 77 22.98 -20.58 9.41
N ASP A 78 23.97 -20.27 10.26
CA ASP A 78 25.32 -20.85 10.20
C ASP A 78 25.39 -22.08 11.08
N SER A 79 25.39 -23.26 10.46
CA SER A 79 25.44 -24.55 11.15
C SER A 79 26.77 -24.83 11.88
N LYS A 80 27.86 -24.18 11.47
CA LYS A 80 29.17 -24.35 12.13
C LYS A 80 29.24 -23.54 13.42
N ALA A 81 28.74 -22.31 13.39
CA ALA A 81 28.68 -21.45 14.56
C ALA A 81 27.46 -21.72 15.44
N ASN A 82 26.46 -22.46 14.96
CA ASN A 82 25.14 -22.63 15.58
C ASN A 82 24.46 -21.29 15.88
N LYS A 83 24.50 -20.37 14.92
CA LYS A 83 23.98 -19.01 15.04
C LYS A 83 23.16 -18.59 13.83
N TYR A 84 22.22 -17.69 14.07
CA TYR A 84 21.36 -17.09 13.04
C TYR A 84 21.83 -15.66 12.78
N TYR A 85 21.74 -15.20 11.54
CA TYR A 85 22.10 -13.85 11.16
C TYR A 85 21.14 -13.31 10.09
N LEU A 86 21.12 -11.99 9.99
CA LEU A 86 20.32 -11.28 8.99
C LEU A 86 21.27 -10.83 7.86
N PRO A 87 21.19 -11.43 6.66
CA PRO A 87 21.92 -10.96 5.49
C PRO A 87 21.54 -9.51 5.13
N GLU A 88 22.42 -8.77 4.44
CA GLU A 88 22.23 -7.34 4.17
C GLU A 88 20.97 -7.08 3.31
N GLU A 89 20.62 -7.96 2.37
CA GLU A 89 19.41 -7.85 1.57
C GLU A 89 18.14 -8.01 2.44
N GLN A 90 18.11 -8.97 3.34
CA GLN A 90 17.01 -9.18 4.28
C GLN A 90 16.97 -8.07 5.34
N LYS A 91 18.12 -7.52 5.74
CA LYS A 91 18.20 -6.39 6.65
C LYS A 91 17.54 -5.14 6.08
N ALA A 92 17.78 -4.80 4.82
CA ALA A 92 17.11 -3.71 4.13
C ALA A 92 15.58 -3.90 4.07
N CYS A 93 15.12 -5.16 3.99
CA CYS A 93 13.70 -5.48 3.90
C CYS A 93 12.99 -5.63 5.25
N LEU A 94 13.69 -5.98 6.34
CA LEU A 94 13.06 -6.39 7.60
C LEU A 94 13.47 -5.58 8.83
N ALA A 95 14.62 -4.91 8.80
CA ALA A 95 15.14 -4.16 9.94
C ALA A 95 15.28 -2.65 9.68
N ASP A 96 15.57 -2.23 8.46
CA ASP A 96 15.73 -0.83 8.10
C ASP A 96 14.37 -0.19 7.76
N LYS A 97 13.80 0.55 8.73
CA LYS A 97 12.49 1.21 8.59
C LYS A 97 12.46 2.34 7.57
N ASP A 98 13.60 2.89 7.21
CA ASP A 98 13.74 3.96 6.23
C ASP A 98 14.03 3.42 4.81
N SER A 99 14.26 2.12 4.70
CA SER A 99 14.48 1.45 3.42
C SER A 99 13.22 1.49 2.55
N PRO A 100 13.36 1.81 1.25
CA PRO A 100 12.25 1.75 0.29
C PRO A 100 11.75 0.31 0.04
N THR A 101 12.47 -0.69 0.54
CA THR A 101 12.08 -2.11 0.43
C THR A 101 11.57 -2.71 1.73
N TYR A 102 11.29 -1.89 2.76
CA TYR A 102 10.82 -2.35 4.07
C TYR A 102 9.45 -3.03 3.99
N LEU A 103 9.35 -4.29 4.44
CA LEU A 103 8.18 -5.16 4.22
C LEU A 103 7.23 -5.38 5.40
N PRO A 104 7.60 -5.23 6.69
CA PRO A 104 6.74 -5.63 7.81
C PRO A 104 5.36 -4.97 7.81
N GLY A 105 5.24 -3.72 7.34
CA GLY A 105 3.94 -3.06 7.14
C GLY A 105 3.03 -3.79 6.14
N SER A 106 3.61 -4.38 5.10
CA SER A 106 2.87 -5.22 4.15
C SER A 106 2.29 -6.45 4.84
N PHE A 107 3.08 -7.13 5.66
CA PHE A 107 2.59 -8.29 6.43
C PHE A 107 1.48 -7.91 7.41
N GLN A 108 1.58 -6.76 8.09
CA GLN A 108 0.53 -6.24 8.96
C GLN A 108 -0.77 -6.01 8.18
N SER A 109 -0.69 -5.38 7.00
CA SER A 109 -1.84 -5.12 6.13
C SER A 109 -2.54 -6.43 5.72
N PHE A 110 -1.81 -7.41 5.18
CA PHE A 110 -2.41 -8.65 4.70
C PHE A 110 -2.93 -9.54 5.83
N LEU A 111 -2.30 -9.54 7.00
CA LEU A 111 -2.82 -10.23 8.19
C LEU A 111 -4.10 -9.59 8.71
N SER A 112 -4.25 -8.28 8.61
CA SER A 112 -5.49 -7.60 9.02
C SER A 112 -6.68 -8.03 8.16
N MET A 113 -6.47 -8.28 6.86
CA MET A 113 -7.50 -8.81 5.96
C MET A 113 -8.00 -10.19 6.40
N ALA A 114 -7.10 -11.05 6.89
CA ALA A 114 -7.47 -12.36 7.42
C ALA A 114 -8.32 -12.28 8.70
N LYS A 115 -8.16 -11.21 9.49
CA LYS A 115 -8.99 -10.98 10.70
C LYS A 115 -10.44 -10.61 10.39
N ASP A 116 -10.71 -10.17 9.17
CA ASP A 116 -12.06 -9.83 8.69
C ASP A 116 -12.72 -10.98 7.89
N GLU A 117 -12.19 -12.21 7.94
CA GLU A 117 -12.67 -13.36 7.18
C GLU A 117 -14.19 -13.56 7.31
N GLU A 118 -14.75 -13.50 8.52
CA GLU A 118 -16.19 -13.66 8.74
C GLU A 118 -17.01 -12.58 8.04
N LYS A 119 -16.55 -11.31 8.08
CA LYS A 119 -17.20 -10.18 7.40
C LYS A 119 -17.14 -10.36 5.88
N VAL A 120 -15.98 -10.78 5.36
CA VAL A 120 -15.77 -11.04 3.94
C VAL A 120 -16.65 -12.18 3.47
N THR A 121 -16.70 -13.29 4.21
CA THR A 121 -17.59 -14.44 3.92
C THR A 121 -19.05 -14.01 3.87
N LYS A 122 -19.50 -13.19 4.82
CA LYS A 122 -20.84 -12.61 4.83
C LYS A 122 -21.09 -11.71 3.61
N ALA A 123 -20.15 -10.81 3.31
CA ALA A 123 -20.25 -9.90 2.16
C ALA A 123 -20.41 -10.68 0.83
N PHE A 124 -19.63 -11.72 0.62
CA PHE A 124 -19.74 -12.61 -0.56
C PHE A 124 -21.12 -13.27 -0.65
N LYS A 125 -21.63 -13.81 0.45
CA LYS A 125 -22.91 -14.52 0.50
C LYS A 125 -24.09 -13.58 0.29
N GLU A 126 -24.06 -12.41 0.94
CA GLU A 126 -25.18 -11.47 0.96
C GLU A 126 -25.09 -10.40 -0.16
N LYS A 127 -24.02 -10.44 -0.97
CA LYS A 127 -23.74 -9.47 -2.05
C LYS A 127 -23.72 -8.03 -1.52
N GLN A 128 -23.14 -7.83 -0.37
CA GLN A 128 -22.98 -6.54 0.31
C GLN A 128 -21.54 -6.10 0.28
N GLY A 129 -21.29 -4.81 0.53
CA GLY A 129 -19.95 -4.28 0.76
C GLY A 129 -19.56 -4.29 2.24
N ILE A 130 -18.33 -3.87 2.49
CA ILE A 130 -17.79 -3.59 3.82
C ILE A 130 -17.19 -2.19 3.72
N HIS A 131 -17.67 -1.23 4.53
CA HIS A 131 -17.10 0.11 4.53
C HIS A 131 -15.67 0.08 5.05
N TRP A 132 -14.83 0.98 4.56
CA TRP A 132 -13.43 1.10 4.99
C TRP A 132 -13.33 1.14 6.52
N GLY A 133 -14.13 1.98 7.19
CA GLY A 133 -14.15 2.12 8.64
C GLY A 133 -14.59 0.89 9.43
N ASP A 134 -15.18 -0.12 8.78
CA ASP A 134 -15.63 -1.37 9.41
C ASP A 134 -14.58 -2.49 9.36
N HIS A 135 -13.46 -2.27 8.65
CA HIS A 135 -12.34 -3.21 8.64
C HIS A 135 -11.55 -3.19 9.96
N HIS A 136 -10.78 -4.25 10.20
CA HIS A 136 -9.91 -4.31 11.36
C HIS A 136 -8.91 -3.13 11.40
N CYS A 137 -8.72 -2.51 12.56
CA CYS A 137 -7.92 -1.29 12.72
C CYS A 137 -6.46 -1.41 12.21
N ASP A 138 -5.84 -2.59 12.30
CA ASP A 138 -4.51 -2.85 11.74
C ASP A 138 -4.44 -2.64 10.22
N LEU A 139 -5.60 -2.59 9.51
CA LEU A 139 -5.61 -2.37 8.06
C LEU A 139 -5.13 -0.97 7.72
N TYR A 140 -5.60 0.05 8.42
CA TYR A 140 -5.32 1.45 8.09
C TYR A 140 -3.82 1.76 8.23
N GLU A 141 -3.23 1.34 9.35
CA GLU A 141 -1.80 1.50 9.56
C GLU A 141 -0.97 0.61 8.62
N GLY A 142 -1.37 -0.65 8.46
CA GLY A 142 -0.68 -1.59 7.59
C GLY A 142 -0.68 -1.14 6.12
N VAL A 143 -1.80 -0.63 5.60
CA VAL A 143 -1.92 -0.12 4.23
C VAL A 143 -1.06 1.14 4.05
N GLU A 144 -1.10 2.07 4.99
CA GLU A 144 -0.22 3.24 4.95
C GLU A 144 1.26 2.84 4.91
N ARG A 145 1.68 1.94 5.79
CA ARG A 145 3.07 1.44 5.84
C ARG A 145 3.47 0.68 4.57
N PHE A 146 2.52 -0.05 3.97
CA PHE A 146 2.72 -0.76 2.71
C PHE A 146 2.98 0.20 1.53
N PHE A 147 2.19 1.27 1.42
CA PHE A 147 2.32 2.21 0.32
C PHE A 147 3.42 3.25 0.54
N ARG A 148 3.64 3.69 1.78
CA ARG A 148 4.64 4.70 2.12
C ARG A 148 6.04 4.35 1.62
N THR A 149 6.46 3.09 1.71
CA THR A 149 7.78 2.66 1.18
C THR A 149 7.90 2.88 -0.32
N LYS A 150 6.82 2.67 -1.07
CA LYS A 150 6.76 2.91 -2.52
C LYS A 150 6.78 4.40 -2.86
N TYR A 151 6.10 5.22 -2.06
CA TYR A 151 6.13 6.67 -2.20
C TYR A 151 7.54 7.21 -1.93
N LEU A 152 8.20 6.77 -0.85
CA LEU A 152 9.58 7.14 -0.55
C LEU A 152 10.55 6.75 -1.68
N ALA A 153 10.35 5.58 -2.27
CA ALA A 153 11.21 5.08 -3.34
C ALA A 153 11.01 5.80 -4.67
N ASN A 154 9.78 6.22 -5.01
CA ASN A 154 9.44 6.54 -6.38
C ASN A 154 8.76 7.90 -6.60
N LEU A 155 8.03 8.44 -5.59
CA LEU A 155 7.17 9.60 -5.81
C LEU A 155 7.93 10.79 -6.35
N ILE A 156 9.03 11.15 -5.71
CA ILE A 156 9.83 12.32 -6.07
C ILE A 156 10.83 11.99 -7.20
N SER A 157 11.42 10.81 -7.17
CA SER A 157 12.52 10.45 -8.08
C SER A 157 12.07 9.91 -9.44
N ASN A 158 10.81 9.43 -9.54
CA ASN A 158 10.34 8.72 -10.73
C ASN A 158 8.94 9.17 -11.17
N TRP A 159 7.94 9.19 -10.26
CA TRP A 159 6.55 9.39 -10.66
C TRP A 159 6.27 10.83 -11.07
N ILE A 160 6.58 11.81 -10.21
CA ILE A 160 6.39 13.23 -10.53
C ILE A 160 7.20 13.66 -11.77
N PRO A 161 8.50 13.28 -11.92
CA PRO A 161 9.26 13.61 -13.13
C PRO A 161 8.75 12.99 -14.43
N SER A 162 7.91 11.95 -14.35
CA SER A 162 7.28 11.35 -15.54
C SER A 162 6.08 12.13 -16.10
N LEU A 163 5.62 13.14 -15.36
CA LEU A 163 4.49 14.00 -15.74
C LEU A 163 4.98 15.24 -16.51
N ASP A 164 4.13 15.71 -17.41
CA ASP A 164 4.51 16.82 -18.30
C ASP A 164 4.59 18.17 -17.55
N GLY A 165 5.82 18.61 -17.21
CA GLY A 165 6.13 19.92 -16.62
C GLY A 165 5.63 20.14 -15.18
N ILE A 166 5.16 19.10 -14.51
CA ILE A 166 4.60 19.22 -13.14
C ILE A 166 5.68 19.45 -12.10
N GLU A 167 6.84 18.81 -12.24
CA GLU A 167 7.94 19.02 -11.28
C GLU A 167 8.40 20.46 -11.22
N GLU A 168 8.54 21.12 -12.38
CA GLU A 168 8.92 22.54 -12.46
C GLU A 168 7.87 23.42 -11.78
N LYS A 169 6.59 23.21 -12.10
CA LYS A 169 5.48 23.93 -11.46
C LYS A 169 5.50 23.75 -9.92
N LEU A 170 5.73 22.53 -9.42
CA LEU A 170 5.82 22.25 -7.98
C LEU A 170 6.98 22.99 -7.32
N ARG A 171 8.14 23.11 -7.98
CA ARG A 171 9.30 23.88 -7.51
C ARG A 171 9.03 25.37 -7.49
N ASP A 172 8.31 25.90 -8.48
CA ASP A 172 7.92 27.31 -8.57
C ASP A 172 6.84 27.69 -7.55
N GLY A 173 5.98 26.77 -7.17
CA GLY A 173 4.93 26.93 -6.18
C GLY A 173 3.52 26.93 -6.78
N ILE A 174 2.80 25.84 -6.52
CA ILE A 174 1.43 25.62 -6.99
C ILE A 174 0.52 25.11 -5.87
N HIS A 175 -0.78 25.06 -6.16
CA HIS A 175 -1.78 24.47 -5.26
C HIS A 175 -2.07 23.04 -5.69
N VAL A 176 -1.89 22.09 -4.75
CA VAL A 176 -2.04 20.65 -4.94
C VAL A 176 -3.19 20.13 -4.09
N VAL A 177 -4.01 19.25 -4.67
CA VAL A 177 -5.03 18.49 -3.95
C VAL A 177 -4.71 16.99 -4.01
N ASP A 178 -4.76 16.32 -2.85
CA ASP A 178 -4.60 14.88 -2.71
C ASP A 178 -5.94 14.27 -2.24
N VAL A 179 -6.61 13.55 -3.13
CA VAL A 179 -7.97 13.03 -2.89
C VAL A 179 -7.92 11.56 -2.50
N GLY A 180 -8.45 11.23 -1.32
CA GLY A 180 -8.26 9.94 -0.68
C GLY A 180 -6.88 9.86 -0.02
N CYS A 181 -6.48 10.94 0.67
CA CYS A 181 -5.11 11.09 1.20
C CYS A 181 -4.77 10.16 2.37
N GLY A 182 -5.74 9.48 2.97
CA GLY A 182 -5.55 8.59 4.10
C GLY A 182 -4.79 9.26 5.25
N HIS A 183 -3.69 8.66 5.69
CA HIS A 183 -2.82 9.21 6.75
C HIS A 183 -1.83 10.28 6.25
N GLY A 184 -1.98 10.78 5.02
CA GLY A 184 -1.25 11.95 4.49
C GLY A 184 0.19 11.71 4.06
N SER A 185 0.65 10.46 3.91
CA SER A 185 2.06 10.16 3.63
C SER A 185 2.55 10.74 2.30
N SER A 186 1.80 10.56 1.21
CA SER A 186 2.10 11.11 -0.11
C SER A 186 2.18 12.64 -0.08
N THR A 187 1.15 13.26 0.50
CA THR A 187 1.04 14.72 0.64
C THR A 187 2.22 15.30 1.43
N ILE A 188 2.59 14.69 2.57
CA ILE A 188 3.70 15.14 3.41
C ILE A 188 5.05 14.97 2.70
N ILE A 189 5.25 13.88 1.96
CA ILE A 189 6.49 13.65 1.18
C ILE A 189 6.63 14.74 0.11
N MET A 190 5.57 15.04 -0.64
CA MET A 190 5.57 16.12 -1.64
C MET A 190 5.83 17.48 -0.99
N ALA A 191 5.20 17.79 0.14
CA ALA A 191 5.36 19.06 0.83
C ALA A 191 6.77 19.28 1.40
N LYS A 192 7.47 18.22 1.77
CA LYS A 192 8.89 18.32 2.18
C LYS A 192 9.80 18.65 1.02
N GLU A 193 9.56 18.05 -0.15
CA GLU A 193 10.39 18.27 -1.35
C GLU A 193 10.10 19.60 -2.03
N TYR A 194 8.83 20.05 -2.03
CA TYR A 194 8.38 21.25 -2.75
C TYR A 194 7.87 22.34 -1.80
N PRO A 195 8.76 23.04 -1.09
CA PRO A 195 8.40 23.96 -0.01
C PRO A 195 7.65 25.21 -0.47
N ASN A 196 7.70 25.55 -1.78
CA ASN A 196 6.99 26.69 -2.35
C ASN A 196 5.52 26.37 -2.66
N SER A 197 5.15 25.10 -2.75
CA SER A 197 3.80 24.65 -3.08
C SER A 197 2.94 24.49 -1.82
N LYS A 198 1.61 24.58 -2.00
CA LYS A 198 0.61 24.36 -0.96
C LYS A 198 -0.21 23.12 -1.25
N PHE A 199 -0.50 22.36 -0.22
CA PHE A 199 -1.14 21.05 -0.32
C PHE A 199 -2.39 21.00 0.55
N VAL A 200 -3.46 20.40 0.03
CA VAL A 200 -4.61 20.00 0.82
C VAL A 200 -4.92 18.53 0.54
N GLY A 201 -5.09 17.75 1.58
CA GLY A 201 -5.54 16.36 1.49
C GLY A 201 -6.99 16.23 1.93
N PHE A 202 -7.79 15.51 1.15
CA PHE A 202 -9.17 15.17 1.49
C PHE A 202 -9.31 13.66 1.67
N ASP A 203 -9.99 13.28 2.74
CA ASP A 203 -10.43 11.89 2.98
C ASP A 203 -11.75 11.90 3.72
N TYR A 204 -12.61 10.90 3.46
CA TYR A 204 -13.90 10.83 4.13
C TYR A 204 -13.82 10.21 5.54
N HIS A 205 -12.67 9.58 5.89
CA HIS A 205 -12.47 8.91 7.18
C HIS A 205 -11.87 9.86 8.22
N PRO A 206 -12.63 10.31 9.27
CA PRO A 206 -12.17 11.34 10.19
C PRO A 206 -10.89 10.98 10.97
N GLU A 207 -10.74 9.71 11.38
CA GLU A 207 -9.55 9.28 12.13
C GLU A 207 -8.29 9.27 11.26
N SER A 208 -8.43 9.02 9.95
CA SER A 208 -7.32 9.17 8.99
C SER A 208 -6.88 10.63 8.90
N ILE A 209 -7.81 11.56 8.77
CA ILE A 209 -7.52 13.01 8.73
C ILE A 209 -6.87 13.50 10.02
N LYS A 210 -7.34 13.05 11.17
CA LYS A 210 -6.71 13.37 12.46
C LYS A 210 -5.25 12.89 12.50
N THR A 211 -5.00 11.67 12.07
CA THR A 211 -3.65 11.10 11.98
C THR A 211 -2.77 11.87 11.00
N ALA A 212 -3.30 12.20 9.81
CA ALA A 212 -2.58 12.97 8.79
C ALA A 212 -2.21 14.37 9.30
N THR A 213 -3.12 15.05 9.98
CA THR A 213 -2.89 16.36 10.58
C THR A 213 -1.77 16.31 11.62
N GLN A 214 -1.79 15.32 12.52
CA GLN A 214 -0.73 15.15 13.52
C GLN A 214 0.62 14.89 12.83
N ARG A 215 0.65 14.03 11.82
CA ARG A 215 1.88 13.71 11.05
C ARG A 215 2.45 14.93 10.31
N ALA A 216 1.60 15.82 9.80
CA ALA A 216 2.06 17.09 9.20
C ALA A 216 2.71 18.02 10.22
N GLN A 217 2.17 18.07 11.45
CA GLN A 217 2.77 18.81 12.56
C GLN A 217 4.13 18.23 12.92
N ASP A 218 4.21 16.92 13.13
CA ASP A 218 5.44 16.22 13.50
C ASP A 218 6.52 16.35 12.39
N ALA A 219 6.08 16.44 11.13
CA ALA A 219 6.93 16.62 9.97
C ALA A 219 7.37 18.09 9.73
N GLY A 220 6.80 19.06 10.46
CA GLY A 220 7.11 20.50 10.33
C GLY A 220 6.64 21.12 9.00
N VAL A 221 5.50 20.65 8.44
CA VAL A 221 4.97 21.13 7.15
C VAL A 221 3.57 21.73 7.25
N SER A 222 3.03 21.93 8.47
CA SER A 222 1.67 22.43 8.71
C SER A 222 1.44 23.88 8.25
N ASP A 223 2.48 24.62 7.92
CA ASP A 223 2.40 25.97 7.34
C ASP A 223 1.92 25.97 5.90
N ARG A 224 2.03 24.82 5.20
CA ARG A 224 1.68 24.66 3.78
C ARG A 224 0.89 23.39 3.45
N VAL A 225 0.55 22.59 4.48
CA VAL A 225 -0.27 21.37 4.34
C VAL A 225 -1.47 21.47 5.26
N SER A 226 -2.66 21.22 4.72
CA SER A 226 -3.88 21.00 5.51
C SER A 226 -4.56 19.70 5.12
N PHE A 227 -5.30 19.11 6.05
CA PHE A 227 -6.11 17.92 5.82
C PHE A 227 -7.54 18.17 6.30
N GLU A 228 -8.51 17.78 5.48
CA GLU A 228 -9.93 18.04 5.74
C GLU A 228 -10.79 16.81 5.48
N VAL A 229 -11.78 16.59 6.35
CA VAL A 229 -12.76 15.51 6.14
C VAL A 229 -13.71 15.90 5.04
N SER A 230 -13.65 15.21 3.91
CA SER A 230 -14.56 15.43 2.78
C SER A 230 -14.70 14.19 1.90
N ASP A 231 -15.88 14.05 1.30
CA ASP A 231 -16.12 13.05 0.27
C ASP A 231 -15.40 13.44 -1.04
N SER A 232 -14.88 12.46 -1.77
CA SER A 232 -14.16 12.64 -3.03
C SER A 232 -14.99 13.31 -4.13
N THR A 233 -16.31 13.34 -3.99
CA THR A 233 -17.25 13.96 -4.93
C THR A 233 -17.68 15.38 -4.54
N ASN A 234 -17.27 15.89 -3.39
CA ASN A 234 -17.79 17.14 -2.83
C ASN A 234 -16.73 17.93 -2.02
N PHE A 235 -15.57 18.15 -2.57
CA PHE A 235 -14.57 19.06 -2.02
C PHE A 235 -14.51 20.36 -2.82
N SER A 236 -13.97 21.43 -2.23
CA SER A 236 -13.88 22.77 -2.85
C SER A 236 -12.43 23.16 -3.14
N GLY A 237 -12.26 24.17 -3.98
CA GLY A 237 -10.95 24.74 -4.29
C GLY A 237 -10.66 24.79 -5.79
N SER A 238 -9.52 25.38 -6.13
CA SER A 238 -8.99 25.46 -7.49
C SER A 238 -7.50 25.11 -7.47
N TYR A 239 -7.11 24.09 -8.18
CA TYR A 239 -5.82 23.44 -8.06
C TYR A 239 -5.09 23.40 -9.40
N ASP A 240 -3.77 23.44 -9.33
CA ASP A 240 -2.89 23.26 -10.48
C ASP A 240 -2.60 21.77 -10.71
N PHE A 241 -2.58 21.01 -9.63
CA PHE A 241 -2.26 19.60 -9.65
C PHE A 241 -3.16 18.82 -8.70
N ALA A 242 -3.70 17.71 -9.16
CA ALA A 242 -4.47 16.75 -8.37
C ALA A 242 -3.74 15.42 -8.30
N THR A 243 -3.88 14.73 -7.17
CA THR A 243 -3.34 13.37 -6.99
C THR A 243 -4.38 12.44 -6.38
N VAL A 244 -4.31 11.18 -6.76
CA VAL A 244 -5.01 10.06 -6.11
C VAL A 244 -4.02 8.90 -6.03
N PHE A 245 -3.81 8.36 -4.85
CA PHE A 245 -2.86 7.27 -4.63
C PHE A 245 -3.59 6.01 -4.15
N ASP A 246 -3.60 5.00 -5.02
CA ASP A 246 -4.11 3.65 -4.73
C ASP A 246 -5.52 3.64 -4.10
N ALA A 247 -6.39 4.57 -4.52
CA ALA A 247 -7.72 4.78 -3.93
C ALA A 247 -8.85 4.87 -4.96
N LEU A 248 -8.60 5.26 -6.22
CA LEU A 248 -9.68 5.45 -7.20
C LEU A 248 -10.45 4.16 -7.47
N HIS A 249 -9.77 3.02 -7.45
CA HIS A 249 -10.33 1.71 -7.75
C HIS A 249 -11.25 1.15 -6.66
N ASP A 250 -11.21 1.69 -5.44
CA ASP A 250 -12.04 1.25 -4.31
C ASP A 250 -13.13 2.26 -3.91
N MET A 251 -13.14 3.44 -4.54
CA MET A 251 -14.16 4.46 -4.29
C MET A 251 -15.58 3.95 -4.62
N GLY A 252 -16.55 4.38 -3.80
CA GLY A 252 -17.97 4.13 -4.06
C GLY A 252 -18.50 4.88 -5.28
N ASN A 253 -17.90 6.04 -5.61
CA ASN A 253 -18.29 6.82 -6.79
C ASN A 253 -17.05 7.36 -7.53
N PRO A 254 -16.26 6.50 -8.18
CA PRO A 254 -15.05 6.95 -8.88
C PRO A 254 -15.36 7.91 -10.05
N HIS A 255 -16.48 7.76 -10.73
CA HIS A 255 -16.92 8.68 -11.79
C HIS A 255 -17.25 10.07 -11.24
N GLY A 256 -17.91 10.14 -10.07
CA GLY A 256 -18.17 11.40 -9.37
C GLY A 256 -16.90 12.06 -8.88
N ALA A 257 -15.96 11.29 -8.35
CA ALA A 257 -14.64 11.77 -7.95
C ALA A 257 -13.86 12.35 -9.14
N ALA A 258 -13.79 11.64 -10.27
CA ALA A 258 -13.17 12.13 -11.50
C ALA A 258 -13.79 13.45 -11.98
N LYS A 259 -15.12 13.55 -11.93
CA LYS A 259 -15.85 14.78 -12.29
C LYS A 259 -15.54 15.95 -11.34
N GLN A 260 -15.43 15.67 -10.04
CA GLN A 260 -15.12 16.69 -9.04
C GLN A 260 -13.67 17.17 -9.19
N ILE A 261 -12.73 16.26 -9.41
CA ILE A 261 -11.33 16.60 -9.71
C ILE A 261 -11.23 17.46 -10.96
N TYR A 262 -11.91 17.06 -12.05
CA TYR A 262 -11.96 17.86 -13.29
C TYR A 262 -12.45 19.30 -13.04
N LYS A 263 -13.51 19.47 -12.26
CA LYS A 263 -14.07 20.81 -11.93
C LYS A 263 -13.14 21.64 -11.06
N SER A 264 -12.35 21.00 -10.21
CA SER A 264 -11.44 21.68 -9.29
C SER A 264 -10.09 22.01 -9.91
N LEU A 265 -9.73 21.37 -11.02
CA LEU A 265 -8.50 21.67 -11.73
C LEU A 265 -8.61 22.94 -12.58
N LYS A 266 -7.52 23.71 -12.63
CA LYS A 266 -7.32 24.78 -13.59
C LYS A 266 -7.23 24.21 -15.02
N LYS A 267 -7.41 25.04 -16.04
CA LYS A 267 -7.42 24.62 -17.45
C LYS A 267 -6.11 23.95 -17.90
N ASP A 268 -4.99 24.36 -17.33
CA ASP A 268 -3.64 23.82 -17.56
C ASP A 268 -3.18 22.89 -16.43
N GLY A 269 -4.12 22.44 -15.61
CA GLY A 269 -3.88 21.52 -14.51
C GLY A 269 -3.66 20.09 -14.99
N SER A 270 -3.08 19.29 -14.11
CA SER A 270 -2.84 17.86 -14.35
C SER A 270 -3.33 17.02 -13.18
N TRP A 271 -3.76 15.80 -13.46
CA TRP A 271 -4.14 14.82 -12.47
C TRP A 271 -3.23 13.59 -12.58
N MET A 272 -2.47 13.30 -11.51
CA MET A 272 -1.72 12.07 -11.35
C MET A 272 -2.58 11.03 -10.64
N ILE A 273 -2.68 9.86 -11.24
CA ILE A 273 -3.40 8.72 -10.68
C ILE A 273 -2.40 7.58 -10.52
N VAL A 274 -2.20 7.15 -9.28
CA VAL A 274 -1.36 5.99 -8.95
C VAL A 274 -2.28 4.83 -8.61
N GLU A 275 -2.12 3.71 -9.32
CA GLU A 275 -2.95 2.52 -9.14
C GLU A 275 -2.08 1.27 -9.05
N PRO A 276 -2.55 0.19 -8.41
CA PRO A 276 -1.86 -1.09 -8.44
C PRO A 276 -1.59 -1.57 -9.87
N PHE A 277 -0.40 -2.15 -10.08
CA PHE A 277 -0.05 -2.67 -11.40
C PHE A 277 -1.02 -3.77 -11.83
N SER A 278 -1.63 -3.59 -12.99
CA SER A 278 -2.50 -4.59 -13.61
C SER A 278 -2.55 -4.44 -15.12
N SER A 279 -2.70 -5.55 -15.82
CA SER A 279 -3.06 -5.60 -17.24
C SER A 279 -4.57 -5.72 -17.40
N ASP A 280 -5.11 -5.18 -18.50
CA ASP A 280 -6.51 -5.41 -18.90
C ASP A 280 -6.83 -6.89 -19.19
N LYS A 281 -5.80 -7.70 -19.42
CA LYS A 281 -5.94 -9.14 -19.69
C LYS A 281 -5.69 -9.95 -18.40
N PRO A 282 -6.70 -10.59 -17.81
CA PRO A 282 -6.56 -11.32 -16.57
C PRO A 282 -5.39 -12.32 -16.54
N ARG A 283 -5.13 -12.99 -17.68
CA ARG A 283 -4.05 -13.98 -17.77
C ARG A 283 -2.65 -13.38 -17.50
N GLU A 284 -2.43 -12.12 -17.89
CA GLU A 284 -1.15 -11.43 -17.65
C GLU A 284 -0.95 -11.09 -16.17
N ASN A 285 -2.03 -11.07 -15.40
CA ASN A 285 -2.03 -10.85 -13.94
C ASN A 285 -1.94 -12.17 -13.13
N HIS A 286 -1.87 -13.34 -13.79
CA HIS A 286 -1.69 -14.62 -13.11
C HIS A 286 -0.22 -14.85 -12.73
N ASN A 287 0.26 -14.04 -11.79
CA ASN A 287 1.63 -14.03 -11.27
C ASN A 287 1.59 -13.73 -9.75
N PRO A 288 2.72 -13.81 -9.01
CA PRO A 288 2.72 -13.57 -7.56
C PRO A 288 2.18 -12.20 -7.15
N ILE A 289 2.46 -11.13 -7.89
CA ILE A 289 1.97 -9.77 -7.62
C ILE A 289 0.46 -9.70 -7.85
N GLY A 290 -0.01 -10.22 -8.98
CA GLY A 290 -1.44 -10.28 -9.27
C GLY A 290 -2.20 -11.14 -8.24
N ARG A 291 -1.64 -12.28 -7.80
CA ARG A 291 -2.23 -13.09 -6.72
C ARG A 291 -2.43 -12.26 -5.44
N MET A 292 -1.43 -11.47 -5.07
CA MET A 292 -1.48 -10.60 -3.90
C MET A 292 -2.56 -9.52 -4.06
N PHE A 293 -2.57 -8.81 -5.19
CA PHE A 293 -3.54 -7.74 -5.43
C PHE A 293 -4.97 -8.26 -5.65
N TYR A 294 -5.18 -9.41 -6.31
CA TYR A 294 -6.53 -10.02 -6.37
C TYR A 294 -7.04 -10.41 -4.98
N GLY A 295 -6.15 -10.90 -4.09
CA GLY A 295 -6.50 -11.19 -2.71
C GLY A 295 -6.96 -9.93 -1.97
N ALA A 296 -6.14 -8.87 -1.98
CA ALA A 296 -6.49 -7.58 -1.37
C ALA A 296 -7.77 -6.99 -1.99
N SER A 297 -7.88 -7.05 -3.31
CA SER A 297 -9.06 -6.57 -4.04
C SER A 297 -10.35 -7.24 -3.59
N ALA A 298 -10.33 -8.58 -3.45
CA ALA A 298 -11.51 -9.34 -3.05
C ALA A 298 -11.90 -9.14 -1.57
N THR A 299 -10.93 -8.84 -0.72
CA THR A 299 -11.16 -8.71 0.73
C THR A 299 -11.37 -7.26 1.20
N VAL A 300 -10.88 -6.27 0.45
CA VAL A 300 -10.94 -4.85 0.81
C VAL A 300 -11.52 -4.01 -0.32
N CYS A 301 -10.82 -3.87 -1.46
CA CYS A 301 -11.15 -2.84 -2.45
C CYS A 301 -12.56 -3.00 -3.05
N VAL A 302 -12.91 -4.20 -3.49
CA VAL A 302 -14.25 -4.48 -4.05
C VAL A 302 -15.35 -4.33 -2.97
N PRO A 303 -15.19 -4.90 -1.76
CA PRO A 303 -16.12 -4.64 -0.67
C PRO A 303 -16.31 -3.17 -0.34
N CYS A 304 -15.23 -2.36 -0.26
CA CYS A 304 -15.32 -0.92 -0.01
C CYS A 304 -16.11 -0.19 -1.10
N SER A 305 -15.79 -0.46 -2.37
CA SER A 305 -16.50 0.13 -3.50
C SER A 305 -18.00 -0.21 -3.48
N ILE A 306 -18.35 -1.49 -3.26
CA ILE A 306 -19.74 -1.95 -3.20
C ILE A 306 -20.48 -1.30 -2.03
N ALA A 307 -19.85 -1.16 -0.86
CA ALA A 307 -20.46 -0.49 0.30
C ALA A 307 -20.83 0.96 0.00
N GLY A 308 -20.05 1.64 -0.84
CA GLY A 308 -20.34 2.98 -1.36
C GLY A 308 -21.23 2.99 -2.62
N ASN A 309 -21.90 1.89 -2.96
CA ASN A 309 -22.68 1.70 -4.20
C ASN A 309 -21.84 1.86 -5.49
N GLY A 310 -20.56 1.58 -5.41
CA GLY A 310 -19.62 1.71 -6.52
C GLY A 310 -19.59 0.50 -7.47
N PRO A 311 -18.87 0.64 -8.58
CA PRO A 311 -18.80 -0.38 -9.62
C PRO A 311 -17.91 -1.58 -9.27
N GLY A 312 -17.21 -1.58 -8.12
CA GLY A 312 -16.28 -2.64 -7.73
C GLY A 312 -15.13 -2.78 -8.72
N LEU A 313 -14.44 -1.68 -9.05
CA LEU A 313 -13.31 -1.72 -9.99
C LEU A 313 -12.23 -2.70 -9.51
N GLY A 314 -11.84 -2.56 -8.22
CA GLY A 314 -10.86 -3.41 -7.57
C GLY A 314 -9.41 -3.11 -7.99
N ALA A 315 -8.47 -3.57 -7.19
CA ALA A 315 -7.03 -3.33 -7.37
C ALA A 315 -6.45 -3.88 -8.70
N GLN A 316 -7.23 -4.64 -9.46
CA GLN A 316 -6.84 -5.16 -10.78
C GLN A 316 -7.75 -4.61 -11.89
N ALA A 317 -8.12 -3.33 -11.77
CA ALA A 317 -9.00 -2.64 -12.72
C ALA A 317 -8.43 -2.58 -14.15
N GLY A 318 -7.13 -2.35 -14.27
CA GLY A 318 -6.43 -2.19 -15.54
C GLY A 318 -6.58 -0.81 -16.18
N PRO A 319 -5.70 -0.48 -17.13
CA PRO A 319 -5.67 0.84 -17.78
C PRO A 319 -6.97 1.25 -18.46
N THR A 320 -7.66 0.31 -19.09
CA THR A 320 -8.92 0.60 -19.81
C THR A 320 -10.01 1.08 -18.86
N ARG A 321 -10.28 0.34 -17.77
CA ARG A 321 -11.35 0.71 -16.82
C ARG A 321 -11.04 2.01 -16.08
N ILE A 322 -9.78 2.22 -15.68
CA ILE A 322 -9.34 3.50 -15.08
C ILE A 322 -9.51 4.65 -16.10
N GLY A 323 -9.07 4.44 -17.36
CA GLY A 323 -9.25 5.43 -18.42
C GLY A 323 -10.71 5.79 -18.70
N ASP A 324 -11.63 4.82 -18.62
CA ASP A 324 -13.08 5.07 -18.78
C ASP A 324 -13.64 5.94 -17.64
N VAL A 325 -13.21 5.68 -16.40
CA VAL A 325 -13.54 6.54 -15.25
C VAL A 325 -13.05 7.97 -15.47
N VAL A 326 -11.78 8.14 -15.84
CA VAL A 326 -11.15 9.44 -16.08
C VAL A 326 -11.87 10.23 -17.18
N LYS A 327 -12.13 9.59 -18.32
CA LYS A 327 -12.85 10.20 -19.45
C LYS A 327 -14.29 10.61 -19.08
N SER A 328 -14.97 9.79 -18.28
CA SER A 328 -16.32 10.12 -17.81
C SER A 328 -16.37 11.36 -16.92
N GLY A 329 -15.24 11.71 -16.27
CA GLY A 329 -15.09 12.95 -15.51
C GLY A 329 -14.99 14.21 -16.36
N GLY A 330 -14.63 14.08 -17.62
CA GLY A 330 -14.47 15.20 -18.57
C GLY A 330 -13.05 15.37 -19.11
N PHE A 331 -12.11 14.58 -18.65
CA PHE A 331 -10.72 14.63 -19.12
C PHE A 331 -10.60 14.19 -20.58
N THR A 332 -9.84 14.97 -21.36
CA THR A 332 -9.67 14.72 -22.79
C THR A 332 -8.36 13.99 -23.11
N LYS A 333 -7.37 14.09 -22.21
CA LYS A 333 -6.08 13.42 -22.35
C LYS A 333 -5.91 12.44 -21.19
N PHE A 334 -5.45 11.24 -21.50
CA PHE A 334 -5.16 10.18 -20.52
C PHE A 334 -4.03 9.32 -21.08
N ARG A 335 -2.96 9.16 -20.32
CA ARG A 335 -1.81 8.32 -20.69
C ARG A 335 -1.24 7.58 -19.50
N VAL A 336 -0.54 6.49 -19.74
CA VAL A 336 0.40 5.92 -18.79
C VAL A 336 1.65 6.80 -18.82
N ALA A 337 1.98 7.45 -17.71
CA ALA A 337 3.18 8.28 -17.56
C ALA A 337 4.41 7.41 -17.30
N THR A 338 4.31 6.50 -16.32
CA THR A 338 5.35 5.51 -16.00
C THR A 338 4.74 4.32 -15.28
N GLN A 339 5.56 3.29 -15.02
CA GLN A 339 5.13 2.14 -14.25
C GLN A 339 6.30 1.54 -13.46
N THR A 340 5.97 0.88 -12.37
CA THR A 340 6.86 0.06 -11.56
C THR A 340 6.32 -1.38 -11.52
N PRO A 341 7.02 -2.35 -10.97
CA PRO A 341 6.45 -3.69 -10.79
C PRO A 341 5.16 -3.73 -9.94
N MET A 342 4.93 -2.69 -9.12
CA MET A 342 3.82 -2.65 -8.17
C MET A 342 2.73 -1.64 -8.53
N ASN A 343 3.04 -0.59 -9.31
CA ASN A 343 2.12 0.49 -9.62
C ASN A 343 2.16 0.91 -11.10
N ILE A 344 1.03 1.37 -11.61
CA ILE A 344 0.93 2.14 -12.85
C ILE A 344 0.58 3.58 -12.48
N ILE A 345 1.28 4.52 -13.08
CA ILE A 345 1.09 5.95 -12.90
C ILE A 345 0.49 6.51 -14.18
N TYR A 346 -0.70 7.08 -14.03
CA TYR A 346 -1.39 7.73 -15.15
C TYR A 346 -1.35 9.24 -14.99
N GLU A 347 -1.35 9.93 -16.11
CA GLU A 347 -1.56 11.37 -16.20
C GLU A 347 -2.82 11.66 -17.00
N ALA A 348 -3.65 12.56 -16.47
CA ALA A 348 -4.84 13.06 -17.14
C ALA A 348 -4.87 14.60 -17.14
N ASN A 349 -5.30 15.19 -18.26
CA ASN A 349 -5.45 16.63 -18.39
C ASN A 349 -6.85 16.98 -18.90
N PRO A 350 -7.41 18.13 -18.49
CA PRO A 350 -8.68 18.65 -18.98
C PRO A 350 -8.81 18.75 -20.48
#